data_813135e9ae55e869ffa2c9da8abb2030
#
_entry.id   813135e9ae55e869ffa2c9da8abb2030
#
_cell.length_a   1.000
_cell.length_b   1.000
_cell.length_c   1.000
_cell.angle_alpha   90.00
_cell.angle_beta   90.00
_cell.angle_gamma   90.00
#
_symmetry.space_group_name_H-M   'P 1'
#
loop_
_entity.id
_entity.type
_entity.pdbx_description
1 polymer ?
#
loop_
_entity_poly.entity_id
_entity_poly.type
_entity_poly.pdbx_seq_one_letter_code
_entity_poly.pdbx_strand_id
1 'polypeptide(L)'
;MSAGGAGAQRDLYETMLWRLMPRVRAGEVLLLFNFGDHHAMAQDLLDAVPGLRELAVIHDHWDETRAFAEHLATSTDPTAGARVFLHAGPREAVCATNLLTRGADLLLTKPSELAYYPIPTLFLPRVGGHEAWGAIRGAELGYGTPECENEDEVARALDLVIREDDLPRVYCDHILRLARIGVYDGAQRVVEHLVLPRRKA
;
A
#
# COMPACT_ATOMS: atom_id res chain seq x y z
N MET A 1 3.66 2.49 -0.11
CA MET A 1 4.31 1.44 0.70
C MET A 1 3.76 1.49 2.11
N SER A 2 3.63 0.34 2.79
CA SER A 2 3.19 0.31 4.18
C SER A 2 4.06 -0.67 4.96
N ALA A 3 4.69 -0.21 6.03
CA ALA A 3 5.36 -1.08 6.98
C ALA A 3 4.29 -1.85 7.76
N GLY A 4 4.36 -3.18 7.74
CA GLY A 4 3.42 -4.01 8.50
C GLY A 4 3.64 -3.87 10.01
N GLY A 5 2.64 -4.28 10.81
CA GLY A 5 2.64 -4.12 12.27
C GLY A 5 3.85 -4.71 13.01
N ALA A 6 4.60 -5.61 12.40
CA ALA A 6 5.81 -6.18 13.01
C ALA A 6 7.09 -5.37 12.74
N GLY A 7 7.07 -4.31 11.90
CA GLY A 7 8.26 -3.55 11.53
C GLY A 7 9.37 -4.39 10.87
N ALA A 8 9.00 -5.50 10.27
CA ALA A 8 9.92 -6.40 9.60
C ALA A 8 10.31 -5.91 8.20
N GLN A 9 11.37 -6.49 7.62
CA GLN A 9 11.79 -6.25 6.23
C GLN A 9 12.43 -4.87 5.96
N ARG A 10 13.06 -4.29 6.97
CA ARG A 10 13.76 -2.99 6.83
C ARG A 10 14.71 -2.95 5.62
N ASP A 11 15.52 -4.00 5.41
CA ASP A 11 16.52 -4.05 4.34
C ASP A 11 15.86 -4.11 2.95
N LEU A 12 14.74 -4.82 2.84
CA LEU A 12 13.94 -4.82 1.61
C LEU A 12 13.38 -3.42 1.31
N TYR A 13 12.87 -2.71 2.32
CA TYR A 13 12.39 -1.33 2.14
C TYR A 13 13.52 -0.39 1.74
N GLU A 14 14.71 -0.54 2.31
CA GLU A 14 15.89 0.23 1.92
C GLU A 14 16.24 0.00 0.44
N THR A 15 16.34 -1.25 0.02
CA THR A 15 16.60 -1.62 -1.39
C THR A 15 15.55 -1.02 -2.33
N MET A 16 14.28 -1.10 -1.97
CA MET A 16 13.20 -0.54 -2.79
C MET A 16 13.26 0.98 -2.88
N LEU A 17 13.51 1.65 -1.76
CA LEU A 17 13.68 3.09 -1.72
C LEU A 17 14.85 3.54 -2.61
N TRP A 18 16.00 2.86 -2.53
CA TRP A 18 17.13 3.12 -3.41
C TRP A 18 16.75 3.06 -4.89
N ARG A 19 15.94 2.09 -5.28
CA ARG A 19 15.48 1.91 -6.67
C ARG A 19 14.44 2.95 -7.09
N LEU A 20 13.58 3.39 -6.17
CA LEU A 20 12.54 4.39 -6.45
C LEU A 20 13.07 5.84 -6.45
N MET A 21 14.09 6.15 -5.68
CA MET A 21 14.61 7.52 -5.54
C MET A 21 14.91 8.24 -6.86
N PRO A 22 15.53 7.61 -7.89
CA PRO A 22 15.74 8.26 -9.18
C PRO A 22 14.42 8.73 -9.80
N ARG A 23 13.36 7.93 -9.76
CA ARG A 23 12.04 8.24 -10.31
C ARG A 23 11.30 9.30 -9.48
N VAL A 24 11.44 9.23 -8.16
CA VAL A 24 10.91 10.26 -7.25
C VAL A 24 11.55 11.62 -7.54
N ARG A 25 12.86 11.66 -7.75
CA ARG A 25 13.59 12.90 -8.13
C ARG A 25 13.23 13.41 -9.51
N ALA A 26 12.96 12.51 -10.45
CA ALA A 26 12.49 12.87 -11.79
C ALA A 26 11.03 13.36 -11.84
N GLY A 27 10.30 13.25 -10.72
CA GLY A 27 8.90 13.62 -10.67
C GLY A 27 7.95 12.59 -11.32
N GLU A 28 8.43 11.38 -11.57
CA GLU A 28 7.66 10.30 -12.19
C GLU A 28 6.81 9.54 -11.18
N VAL A 29 7.19 9.56 -9.91
CA VAL A 29 6.57 8.80 -8.83
C VAL A 29 6.35 9.70 -7.60
N LEU A 30 5.13 9.65 -7.06
CA LEU A 30 4.84 10.08 -5.70
C LEU A 30 4.97 8.88 -4.76
N LEU A 31 5.98 8.89 -3.92
CA LEU A 31 6.18 7.87 -2.90
C LEU A 31 5.38 8.20 -1.65
N LEU A 32 4.44 7.33 -1.29
CA LEU A 32 3.74 7.37 0.00
C LEU A 32 4.28 6.24 0.87
N PHE A 33 4.91 6.55 2.00
CA PHE A 33 5.39 5.52 2.91
C PHE A 33 4.78 5.70 4.30
N ASN A 34 3.84 4.82 4.65
CA ASN A 34 3.27 4.75 5.98
C ASN A 34 4.10 3.81 6.85
N PHE A 35 4.87 4.37 7.76
CA PHE A 35 5.64 3.64 8.76
C PHE A 35 4.80 3.28 9.99
N GLY A 36 3.62 3.86 10.13
CA GLY A 36 2.81 3.69 11.33
C GLY A 36 3.51 4.23 12.57
N ASP A 37 3.66 3.40 13.59
CA ASP A 37 4.35 3.72 14.84
C ASP A 37 5.83 3.27 14.88
N HIS A 38 6.39 2.87 13.74
CA HIS A 38 7.79 2.43 13.62
C HIS A 38 8.76 3.60 13.43
N HIS A 39 8.81 4.52 14.39
CA HIS A 39 9.63 5.74 14.32
C HIS A 39 11.12 5.47 14.13
N ALA A 40 11.68 4.46 14.82
CA ALA A 40 13.09 4.11 14.69
C ALA A 40 13.43 3.66 13.25
N MET A 41 12.63 2.77 12.67
CA MET A 41 12.84 2.31 11.29
C MET A 41 12.72 3.47 10.29
N ALA A 42 11.77 4.40 10.50
CA ALA A 42 11.64 5.56 9.65
C ALA A 42 12.89 6.45 9.68
N GLN A 43 13.43 6.73 10.88
CA GLN A 43 14.66 7.50 11.02
C GLN A 43 15.86 6.80 10.35
N ASP A 44 16.01 5.50 10.60
CA ASP A 44 17.09 4.70 9.99
C ASP A 44 17.03 4.73 8.46
N LEU A 45 15.84 4.58 7.85
CA LEU A 45 15.69 4.61 6.39
C LEU A 45 15.84 6.02 5.80
N LEU A 46 15.38 7.06 6.50
CA LEU A 46 15.59 8.44 6.10
C LEU A 46 17.08 8.80 6.07
N ASP A 47 17.89 8.20 6.95
CA ASP A 47 19.33 8.42 6.99
C ASP A 47 20.11 7.51 6.03
N ALA A 48 19.67 6.27 5.85
CA ALA A 48 20.35 5.29 5.01
C ALA A 48 20.16 5.53 3.51
N VAL A 49 19.01 6.11 3.10
CA VAL A 49 18.68 6.31 1.67
C VAL A 49 19.04 7.72 1.24
N PRO A 50 20.07 7.92 0.39
CA PRO A 50 20.54 9.24 0.00
C PRO A 50 19.46 10.11 -0.65
N GLY A 51 19.26 11.29 -0.11
CA GLY A 51 18.33 12.30 -0.59
C GLY A 51 16.86 12.02 -0.22
N LEU A 52 16.55 10.94 0.51
CA LEU A 52 15.19 10.69 0.95
C LEU A 52 14.77 11.72 2.01
N ARG A 53 15.63 12.01 2.97
CA ARG A 53 15.35 12.99 4.04
C ARG A 53 15.11 14.39 3.49
N GLU A 54 15.86 14.79 2.47
CA GLU A 54 15.73 16.12 1.85
C GLU A 54 14.47 16.26 1.00
N LEU A 55 14.01 15.17 0.40
CA LEU A 55 12.82 15.16 -0.46
C LEU A 55 11.53 14.81 0.28
N ALA A 56 11.62 14.16 1.43
CA ALA A 56 10.46 13.70 2.16
C ALA A 56 9.79 14.85 2.93
N VAL A 57 8.49 14.97 2.76
CA VAL A 57 7.64 15.70 3.70
C VAL A 57 7.13 14.71 4.74
N ILE A 58 7.41 14.96 6.00
CA ILE A 58 7.02 14.10 7.11
C ILE A 58 5.70 14.59 7.68
N HIS A 59 4.73 13.69 7.76
CA HIS A 59 3.42 13.90 8.38
C HIS A 59 3.41 13.10 9.69
N ASP A 60 3.64 13.74 10.81
CA ASP A 60 3.67 13.14 12.15
C ASP A 60 2.47 13.53 13.02
N HIS A 61 1.55 14.32 12.45
CA HIS A 61 0.27 14.66 13.04
C HIS A 61 -0.89 14.07 12.24
N TRP A 62 -1.89 13.56 12.94
CA TRP A 62 -3.07 12.95 12.31
C TRP A 62 -3.82 13.90 11.36
N ASP A 63 -4.01 15.15 11.76
CA ASP A 63 -4.73 16.12 10.94
C ASP A 63 -4.02 16.44 9.61
N GLU A 64 -2.69 16.45 9.60
CA GLU A 64 -1.88 16.62 8.38
C GLU A 64 -2.02 15.42 7.45
N THR A 65 -1.94 14.20 8.02
CA THR A 65 -2.15 12.95 7.26
C THR A 65 -3.53 12.92 6.63
N ARG A 66 -4.56 13.28 7.40
CA ARG A 66 -5.94 13.32 6.92
C ARG A 66 -6.11 14.35 5.80
N ALA A 67 -5.66 15.59 6.01
CA ALA A 67 -5.76 16.65 5.02
C ALA A 67 -5.05 16.30 3.71
N PHE A 68 -3.85 15.71 3.82
CA PHE A 68 -3.11 15.24 2.65
C PHE A 68 -3.86 14.11 1.91
N ALA A 69 -4.38 13.12 2.63
CA ALA A 69 -5.10 12.00 2.02
C ALA A 69 -6.41 12.45 1.35
N GLU A 70 -7.15 13.39 1.94
CA GLU A 70 -8.35 13.99 1.35
C GLU A 70 -8.00 14.76 0.07
N HIS A 71 -6.93 15.55 0.09
CA HIS A 71 -6.44 16.24 -1.10
C HIS A 71 -6.03 15.25 -2.20
N LEU A 72 -5.24 14.22 -1.86
CA LEU A 72 -4.77 13.21 -2.80
C LEU A 72 -5.93 12.47 -3.50
N ALA A 73 -6.98 12.13 -2.75
CA ALA A 73 -8.14 11.42 -3.28
C ALA A 73 -9.02 12.26 -4.22
N THR A 74 -8.88 13.58 -4.21
CA THR A 74 -9.72 14.51 -5.00
C THR A 74 -8.93 15.33 -6.02
N SER A 75 -7.61 15.39 -5.89
CA SER A 75 -6.74 16.15 -6.80
C SER A 75 -6.53 15.40 -8.11
N THR A 76 -6.55 16.13 -9.21
CA THR A 76 -6.13 15.66 -10.53
C THR A 76 -4.74 16.15 -10.89
N ASP A 77 -4.12 16.94 -10.03
CA ASP A 77 -2.79 17.48 -10.29
C ASP A 77 -1.72 16.41 -10.03
N PRO A 78 -0.78 16.21 -10.96
CA PRO A 78 0.32 15.29 -10.74
C PRO A 78 1.16 15.76 -9.55
N THR A 79 1.20 14.95 -8.52
CA THR A 79 1.99 15.21 -7.32
C THR A 79 3.22 14.29 -7.36
N ALA A 80 4.39 14.87 -7.16
CA ALA A 80 5.64 14.12 -7.11
C ALA A 80 6.32 14.29 -5.74
N GLY A 81 7.36 13.48 -5.51
CA GLY A 81 8.17 13.56 -4.29
C GLY A 81 7.92 12.40 -3.33
N ALA A 82 8.29 12.58 -2.08
CA ALA A 82 8.11 11.57 -1.03
C ALA A 82 7.27 12.13 0.13
N ARG A 83 6.37 11.32 0.64
CA ARG A 83 5.57 11.59 1.84
C ARG A 83 5.76 10.43 2.82
N VAL A 84 6.18 10.77 4.02
CA VAL A 84 6.41 9.83 5.11
C VAL A 84 5.37 10.08 6.18
N PHE A 85 4.69 9.02 6.62
CA PHE A 85 3.63 9.10 7.62
C PHE A 85 4.05 8.36 8.87
N LEU A 86 4.02 9.07 10.00
CA LEU A 86 4.35 8.58 11.33
C LEU A 86 3.20 8.87 12.28
N HIS A 87 2.91 7.94 13.16
CA HIS A 87 1.77 8.04 14.05
C HIS A 87 2.14 7.63 15.47
N ALA A 88 1.39 8.12 16.45
CA ALA A 88 1.60 7.79 17.85
C ALA A 88 1.19 6.35 18.19
N GLY A 89 0.34 5.74 17.38
CA GLY A 89 -0.13 4.40 17.67
C GLY A 89 -0.73 3.67 16.45
N PRO A 90 -1.05 2.37 16.63
CA PRO A 90 -1.48 1.51 15.53
C PRO A 90 -2.86 1.88 14.95
N ARG A 91 -3.71 2.57 15.70
CA ARG A 91 -5.04 2.99 15.19
C ARG A 91 -4.91 4.03 14.10
N GLU A 92 -4.14 5.07 14.35
CA GLU A 92 -3.85 6.12 13.36
C GLU A 92 -3.13 5.51 12.15
N ALA A 93 -2.18 4.60 12.36
CA ALA A 93 -1.45 3.92 11.30
C ALA A 93 -2.38 3.14 10.35
N VAL A 94 -3.33 2.38 10.90
CA VAL A 94 -4.33 1.65 10.10
C VAL A 94 -5.27 2.61 9.37
N CYS A 95 -5.75 3.66 10.06
CA CYS A 95 -6.60 4.67 9.45
C CYS A 95 -5.87 5.41 8.32
N ALA A 96 -4.60 5.75 8.51
CA ALA A 96 -3.78 6.38 7.47
C ALA A 96 -3.64 5.49 6.22
N THR A 97 -3.34 4.20 6.39
CA THR A 97 -3.30 3.26 5.26
C THR A 97 -4.63 3.25 4.51
N ASN A 98 -5.76 3.19 5.23
CA ASN A 98 -7.09 3.17 4.64
C ASN A 98 -7.43 4.45 3.85
N LEU A 99 -6.96 5.60 4.31
CA LEU A 99 -7.17 6.88 3.61
C LEU A 99 -6.24 7.02 2.40
N LEU A 100 -4.95 6.74 2.58
CA LEU A 100 -3.92 6.93 1.55
C LEU A 100 -4.12 6.01 0.34
N THR A 101 -4.58 4.77 0.55
CA THR A 101 -4.84 3.83 -0.54
C THR A 101 -5.95 4.27 -1.49
N ARG A 102 -6.81 5.20 -1.10
CA ARG A 102 -7.88 5.74 -1.96
C ARG A 102 -7.36 6.63 -3.09
N GLY A 103 -6.19 7.22 -2.92
CA GLY A 103 -5.56 8.08 -3.94
C GLY A 103 -4.24 7.52 -4.46
N ALA A 104 -3.93 6.24 -4.18
CA ALA A 104 -2.72 5.60 -4.66
C ALA A 104 -3.03 4.64 -5.82
N ASP A 105 -2.11 4.56 -6.78
CA ASP A 105 -2.24 3.70 -7.96
C ASP A 105 -1.75 2.27 -7.69
N LEU A 106 -0.82 2.11 -6.76
CA LEU A 106 -0.18 0.82 -6.45
C LEU A 106 0.12 0.70 -4.96
N LEU A 107 -0.22 -0.43 -4.37
CA LEU A 107 0.17 -0.81 -3.02
C LEU A 107 1.35 -1.80 -3.07
N LEU A 108 2.42 -1.48 -2.35
CA LEU A 108 3.53 -2.39 -2.09
C LEU A 108 3.44 -2.84 -0.65
N THR A 109 3.17 -4.12 -0.43
CA THR A 109 3.00 -4.69 0.91
C THR A 109 3.29 -6.18 0.93
N LYS A 110 3.70 -6.69 2.09
CA LYS A 110 3.71 -8.14 2.29
C LYS A 110 2.27 -8.70 2.24
N PRO A 111 2.08 -9.99 1.94
CA PRO A 111 0.75 -10.60 1.85
C PRO A 111 0.10 -10.74 3.25
N SER A 112 -0.46 -9.68 3.75
CA SER A 112 -1.11 -9.59 5.06
C SER A 112 -2.58 -9.16 4.89
N GLU A 113 -3.17 -8.59 5.92
CA GLU A 113 -4.51 -8.00 5.86
C GLU A 113 -4.67 -6.96 4.75
N LEU A 114 -3.60 -6.28 4.36
CA LEU A 114 -3.60 -5.31 3.27
C LEU A 114 -3.81 -5.94 1.90
N ALA A 115 -3.60 -7.25 1.75
CA ALA A 115 -3.89 -7.99 0.53
C ALA A 115 -5.37 -7.92 0.11
N TYR A 116 -6.27 -7.54 1.01
CA TYR A 116 -7.70 -7.45 0.73
C TYR A 116 -8.20 -6.05 0.36
N TYR A 117 -7.31 -5.07 0.26
CA TYR A 117 -7.66 -3.74 -0.21
C TYR A 117 -7.93 -3.74 -1.72
N PRO A 118 -8.95 -3.01 -2.20
CA PRO A 118 -9.27 -2.91 -3.62
C PRO A 118 -8.34 -1.94 -4.36
N ILE A 119 -7.07 -2.30 -4.43
CA ILE A 119 -6.01 -1.52 -5.09
C ILE A 119 -5.05 -2.48 -5.79
N PRO A 120 -4.51 -2.14 -6.98
CA PRO A 120 -3.42 -2.90 -7.57
C PRO A 120 -2.30 -3.14 -6.57
N THR A 121 -1.90 -4.39 -6.38
CA THR A 121 -0.94 -4.74 -5.31
C THR A 121 0.26 -5.49 -5.85
N LEU A 122 1.45 -5.05 -5.48
CA LEU A 122 2.70 -5.80 -5.61
C LEU A 122 3.01 -6.45 -4.26
N PHE A 123 2.97 -7.79 -4.24
CA PHE A 123 3.20 -8.54 -3.02
C PHE A 123 4.69 -8.77 -2.78
N LEU A 124 5.17 -8.18 -1.70
CA LEU A 124 6.53 -8.39 -1.17
C LEU A 124 6.66 -9.78 -0.55
N PRO A 125 7.88 -10.28 -0.31
CA PRO A 125 8.07 -11.54 0.41
C PRO A 125 7.35 -11.55 1.75
N ARG A 126 6.72 -12.66 2.08
CA ARG A 126 6.05 -12.85 3.38
C ARG A 126 7.05 -12.96 4.53
N VAL A 127 6.61 -12.64 5.72
CA VAL A 127 7.37 -12.88 6.97
C VAL A 127 6.95 -14.22 7.58
N GLY A 128 5.66 -14.53 7.56
CA GLY A 128 5.11 -15.75 8.12
C GLY A 128 4.39 -16.62 7.10
N GLY A 129 4.47 -17.96 7.27
CA GLY A 129 3.86 -18.91 6.34
C GLY A 129 2.35 -18.75 6.15
N HIS A 130 1.64 -18.26 7.18
CA HIS A 130 0.20 -17.99 7.13
C HIS A 130 -0.19 -16.85 6.19
N GLU A 131 0.75 -15.96 5.86
CA GLU A 131 0.50 -14.80 4.98
C GLU A 131 0.39 -15.20 3.49
N ALA A 132 0.88 -16.39 3.10
CA ALA A 132 0.88 -16.85 1.70
C ALA A 132 -0.49 -16.72 1.01
N TRP A 133 -1.55 -17.00 1.74
CA TRP A 133 -2.91 -16.98 1.19
C TRP A 133 -3.35 -15.61 0.68
N GLY A 134 -2.83 -14.52 1.23
CA GLY A 134 -3.11 -13.16 0.76
C GLY A 134 -2.63 -12.95 -0.67
N ALA A 135 -1.39 -13.30 -0.97
CA ALA A 135 -0.83 -13.16 -2.32
C ALA A 135 -1.46 -14.13 -3.31
N ILE A 136 -1.64 -15.42 -2.92
CA ILE A 136 -2.31 -16.42 -3.75
C ILE A 136 -3.70 -15.89 -4.15
N ARG A 137 -4.46 -15.39 -3.19
CA ARG A 137 -5.80 -14.87 -3.44
C ARG A 137 -5.80 -13.62 -4.32
N GLY A 138 -4.86 -12.72 -4.11
CA GLY A 138 -4.70 -11.51 -4.95
C GLY A 138 -4.39 -11.86 -6.40
N ALA A 139 -3.49 -12.81 -6.63
CA ALA A 139 -3.15 -13.31 -7.97
C ALA A 139 -4.32 -14.04 -8.63
N GLU A 140 -5.03 -14.92 -7.90
CA GLU A 140 -6.23 -15.62 -8.41
C GLU A 140 -7.36 -14.65 -8.82
N LEU A 141 -7.56 -13.59 -8.07
CA LEU A 141 -8.55 -12.56 -8.35
C LEU A 141 -8.08 -11.55 -9.39
N GLY A 142 -6.81 -11.54 -9.73
CA GLY A 142 -6.22 -10.73 -10.80
C GLY A 142 -6.08 -9.25 -10.45
N TYR A 143 -5.86 -8.88 -9.19
CA TYR A 143 -5.57 -7.51 -8.78
C TYR A 143 -4.18 -7.31 -8.17
N GLY A 144 -3.38 -8.35 -8.13
CA GLY A 144 -2.03 -8.28 -7.59
C GLY A 144 -1.08 -9.25 -8.27
N THR A 145 0.21 -9.05 -8.04
CA THR A 145 1.24 -9.98 -8.50
C THR A 145 1.18 -11.29 -7.72
N PRO A 146 1.78 -12.40 -8.20
CA PRO A 146 2.27 -13.42 -7.29
C PRO A 146 3.18 -12.80 -6.22
N GLU A 147 3.35 -13.50 -5.10
CA GLU A 147 4.34 -13.08 -4.10
C GLU A 147 5.75 -13.13 -4.70
N CYS A 148 6.48 -12.04 -4.59
CA CYS A 148 7.89 -12.01 -4.95
C CYS A 148 8.71 -12.76 -3.90
N GLU A 149 9.63 -13.62 -4.33
CA GLU A 149 10.43 -14.45 -3.42
C GLU A 149 11.67 -13.73 -2.87
N ASN A 150 12.14 -12.70 -3.59
CA ASN A 150 13.37 -11.98 -3.26
C ASN A 150 13.36 -10.55 -3.79
N GLU A 151 14.38 -9.78 -3.42
CA GLU A 151 14.52 -8.36 -3.78
C GLU A 151 14.62 -8.14 -5.30
N ASP A 152 15.25 -9.05 -6.03
CA ASP A 152 15.39 -8.92 -7.49
C ASP A 152 14.05 -9.11 -8.21
N GLU A 153 13.20 -9.99 -7.71
CA GLU A 153 11.84 -10.14 -8.23
C GLU A 153 10.98 -8.93 -7.92
N VAL A 154 11.06 -8.40 -6.69
CA VAL A 154 10.39 -7.16 -6.31
C VAL A 154 10.80 -6.03 -7.25
N ALA A 155 12.08 -5.89 -7.51
CA ALA A 155 12.62 -4.86 -8.39
C ALA A 155 12.10 -4.98 -9.83
N ARG A 156 12.12 -6.20 -10.38
CA ARG A 156 11.60 -6.47 -11.74
C ARG A 156 10.10 -6.21 -11.82
N ALA A 157 9.33 -6.67 -10.85
CA ALA A 157 7.89 -6.47 -10.80
C ALA A 157 7.54 -4.97 -10.68
N LEU A 158 8.28 -4.24 -9.84
CA LEU A 158 8.10 -2.80 -9.67
C LEU A 158 8.40 -2.02 -10.97
N ASP A 159 9.52 -2.35 -11.62
CA ASP A 159 9.87 -1.74 -12.91
C ASP A 159 8.82 -2.02 -13.98
N LEU A 160 8.30 -3.24 -14.02
CA LEU A 160 7.24 -3.61 -14.96
C LEU A 160 5.97 -2.79 -14.72
N VAL A 161 5.48 -2.76 -13.49
CA VAL A 161 4.23 -2.04 -13.15
C VAL A 161 4.33 -0.53 -13.36
N ILE A 162 5.53 0.06 -13.18
CA ILE A 162 5.72 1.50 -13.39
C ILE A 162 5.86 1.86 -14.88
N ARG A 163 6.44 0.96 -15.70
CA ARG A 163 6.70 1.24 -17.12
C ARG A 163 5.52 0.92 -18.03
N GLU A 164 4.75 -0.09 -17.67
CA GLU A 164 3.69 -0.63 -18.51
C GLU A 164 2.32 -0.26 -17.93
N ASP A 165 1.60 0.60 -18.63
CA ASP A 165 0.29 1.08 -18.21
C ASP A 165 -0.81 0.02 -18.28
N ASP A 166 -0.64 -1.03 -19.07
CA ASP A 166 -1.65 -2.06 -19.32
C ASP A 166 -1.88 -2.95 -18.09
N LEU A 167 -0.82 -3.34 -17.38
CA LEU A 167 -0.94 -4.22 -16.20
C LEU A 167 -1.72 -3.55 -15.05
N PRO A 168 -1.41 -2.32 -14.62
CA PRO A 168 -2.24 -1.61 -13.65
C PRO A 168 -3.69 -1.45 -14.08
N ARG A 169 -3.95 -1.20 -15.37
CA ARG A 169 -5.32 -1.09 -15.92
C ARG A 169 -6.07 -2.41 -15.81
N VAL A 170 -5.44 -3.53 -16.17
CA VAL A 170 -6.04 -4.86 -16.02
C VAL A 170 -6.38 -5.13 -14.55
N TYR A 171 -5.50 -4.80 -13.61
CA TYR A 171 -5.78 -4.94 -12.19
C TYR A 171 -6.97 -4.07 -11.75
N CYS A 172 -7.04 -2.82 -12.18
CA CYS A 172 -8.17 -1.95 -11.89
C CYS A 172 -9.49 -2.50 -12.45
N ASP A 173 -9.51 -3.00 -13.68
CA ASP A 173 -10.69 -3.61 -14.29
C ASP A 173 -11.18 -4.83 -13.50
N HIS A 174 -10.25 -5.67 -13.03
CA HIS A 174 -10.58 -6.81 -12.16
C HIS A 174 -11.13 -6.33 -10.81
N ILE A 175 -10.52 -5.33 -10.17
CA ILE A 175 -11.03 -4.76 -8.92
C ILE A 175 -12.46 -4.25 -9.08
N LEU A 176 -12.74 -3.50 -10.15
CA LEU A 176 -14.10 -3.01 -10.45
C LEU A 176 -15.09 -4.15 -10.69
N ARG A 177 -14.68 -5.21 -11.37
CA ARG A 177 -15.49 -6.41 -11.55
C ARG A 177 -15.76 -7.11 -10.23
N LEU A 178 -14.74 -7.29 -9.39
CA LEU A 178 -14.86 -7.91 -8.08
C LEU A 178 -15.78 -7.13 -7.14
N ALA A 179 -15.73 -5.79 -7.19
CA ALA A 179 -16.62 -4.92 -6.46
C ALA A 179 -18.09 -5.15 -6.88
N ARG A 180 -18.38 -5.22 -8.20
CA ARG A 180 -19.74 -5.46 -8.71
C ARG A 180 -20.34 -6.79 -8.27
N ILE A 181 -19.53 -7.83 -8.09
CA ILE A 181 -19.98 -9.14 -7.62
C ILE A 181 -19.91 -9.30 -6.10
N GLY A 182 -19.58 -8.24 -5.37
CA GLY A 182 -19.62 -8.19 -3.91
C GLY A 182 -18.47 -8.91 -3.20
N VAL A 183 -17.31 -9.02 -3.82
CA VAL A 183 -16.13 -9.64 -3.18
C VAL A 183 -15.67 -8.84 -1.96
N TYR A 184 -15.84 -7.51 -2.00
CA TYR A 184 -15.43 -6.61 -0.91
C TYR A 184 -16.52 -6.34 0.14
N ASP A 185 -17.71 -6.94 -0.01
CA ASP A 185 -18.87 -6.72 0.87
C ASP A 185 -18.85 -7.56 2.15
N GLY A 186 -17.74 -8.22 2.46
CA GLY A 186 -17.66 -9.19 3.56
C GLY A 186 -18.15 -8.65 4.90
N ALA A 187 -17.70 -7.45 5.30
CA ALA A 187 -18.11 -6.81 6.54
C ALA A 187 -19.61 -6.47 6.53
N GLN A 188 -20.13 -5.94 5.42
CA GLN A 188 -21.57 -5.65 5.24
C GLN A 188 -22.40 -6.92 5.37
N ARG A 189 -22.00 -8.00 4.70
CA ARG A 189 -22.71 -9.30 4.77
C ARG A 189 -22.73 -9.88 6.17
N VAL A 190 -21.64 -9.72 6.94
CA VAL A 190 -21.62 -10.13 8.35
C VAL A 190 -22.68 -9.35 9.16
N VAL A 191 -22.75 -8.03 8.98
CA VAL A 191 -23.77 -7.20 9.66
C VAL A 191 -25.18 -7.63 9.26
N GLU A 192 -25.43 -7.80 7.97
CA GLU A 192 -26.75 -8.21 7.44
C GLU A 192 -27.18 -9.57 7.98
N HIS A 193 -26.26 -10.53 8.07
CA HIS A 193 -26.59 -11.89 8.49
C HIS A 193 -26.63 -12.11 10.01
N LEU A 194 -25.82 -11.38 10.77
CA LEU A 194 -25.65 -11.62 12.19
C LEU A 194 -26.30 -10.54 13.07
N VAL A 195 -26.38 -9.31 12.59
CA VAL A 195 -26.85 -8.17 13.41
C VAL A 195 -28.28 -7.77 13.04
N LEU A 196 -28.63 -7.75 11.76
CA LEU A 196 -29.98 -7.40 11.34
C LEU A 196 -30.93 -8.59 11.49
N PRO A 197 -32.15 -8.39 12.05
CA PRO A 197 -33.11 -9.47 12.18
C PRO A 197 -33.50 -9.99 10.78
N ARG A 198 -33.42 -11.30 10.59
CA ARG A 198 -33.90 -11.93 9.35
C ARG A 198 -35.36 -11.52 9.14
N ARG A 199 -35.65 -10.77 8.07
CA ARG A 199 -37.01 -10.58 7.65
C ARG A 199 -37.58 -11.97 7.41
N LYS A 200 -38.58 -12.37 8.21
CA LYS A 200 -39.35 -13.59 7.96
C LYS A 200 -40.01 -13.42 6.60
N ALA A 201 -39.71 -14.30 5.66
CA ALA A 201 -40.38 -14.39 4.40
C ALA A 201 -41.83 -14.86 4.61
#